data_ddf05ba687c9a26dbecdd3f06b4a967c
#
_entry.id   ddf05ba687c9a26dbecdd3f06b4a967c
#
_cell.length_a   1.000
_cell.length_b   1.000
_cell.length_c   1.000
_cell.angle_alpha   90.00
_cell.angle_beta   90.00
_cell.angle_gamma   90.00
#
_symmetry.space_group_name_H-M   'P 1'
#
loop_
_entity.id
_entity.type
_entity.pdbx_description
1 polymer ?
#
loop_
_entity_poly.entity_id
_entity_poly.type
_entity_poly.pdbx_seq_one_letter_code
_entity_poly.pdbx_strand_id
1 'polypeptide(L)'
;MIAELPVAREWWGYYEVSPDHNAILGELADSPGRLLIATGFSGHGFQQAPAIGEHLAELVAGSVPSLDLAAFALSRFADGNAREERFVV
;
A
#
# COMPACT_ATOMS: atom_id res chain seq x y z
N MET A 1 12.65 15.30 30.19
CA MET A 1 11.79 14.31 29.52
C MET A 1 11.24 14.86 28.20
N ILE A 2 10.97 13.99 27.24
CA ILE A 2 10.46 14.41 25.93
C ILE A 2 9.15 15.19 26.06
N ALA A 3 8.26 14.79 26.98
CA ALA A 3 6.98 15.45 27.20
C ALA A 3 7.12 16.92 27.66
N GLU A 4 8.27 17.31 28.15
CA GLU A 4 8.52 18.67 28.65
C GLU A 4 9.14 19.58 27.60
N LEU A 5 9.52 19.03 26.43
CA LEU A 5 10.12 19.80 25.36
C LEU A 5 9.06 20.57 24.60
N PRO A 6 9.34 21.84 24.24
CA PRO A 6 8.39 22.57 23.41
C PRO A 6 8.34 22.01 22.00
N VAL A 7 7.16 22.11 21.39
CA VAL A 7 7.00 21.75 19.98
C VAL A 7 7.58 22.87 19.14
N ALA A 8 8.57 22.54 18.28
CA ALA A 8 9.21 23.53 17.41
C ALA A 8 8.40 23.80 16.15
N ARG A 9 7.71 22.80 15.62
CA ARG A 9 6.91 22.91 14.40
C ARG A 9 5.89 21.80 14.35
N GLU A 10 4.72 22.10 13.82
CA GLU A 10 3.67 21.14 13.54
C GLU A 10 3.22 21.28 12.09
N TRP A 11 2.84 20.16 11.48
CA TRP A 11 2.18 20.16 10.18
C TRP A 11 1.30 18.93 10.08
N TRP A 12 0.41 18.96 9.09
CA TRP A 12 -0.49 17.84 8.82
C TRP A 12 -0.74 17.72 7.33
N GLY A 13 -1.27 16.58 6.92
CA GLY A 13 -1.64 16.34 5.53
C GLY A 13 -2.69 15.26 5.44
N TYR A 14 -3.24 15.11 4.26
CA TYR A 14 -4.16 14.03 3.95
C TYR A 14 -3.39 12.82 3.45
N TYR A 15 -3.98 11.65 3.68
CA TYR A 15 -3.53 10.43 3.01
C TYR A 15 -4.76 9.64 2.56
N GLU A 16 -4.57 8.84 1.50
CA GLU A 16 -5.62 8.01 0.95
C GLU A 16 -5.87 6.80 1.84
N VAL A 17 -7.13 6.35 1.87
CA VAL A 17 -7.54 5.19 2.66
C VAL A 17 -8.29 4.24 1.74
N SER A 18 -7.85 2.98 1.69
CA SER A 18 -8.58 1.94 0.97
C SER A 18 -9.71 1.37 1.85
N PRO A 19 -10.69 0.67 1.26
CA PRO A 19 -11.82 0.14 2.03
C PRO A 19 -11.44 -0.79 3.18
N ASP A 20 -10.35 -1.55 3.05
CA ASP A 20 -9.89 -2.46 4.10
C ASP A 20 -8.63 -1.96 4.83
N HIS A 21 -8.23 -0.71 4.59
CA HIS A 21 -7.04 -0.09 5.17
C HIS A 21 -5.73 -0.79 4.82
N ASN A 22 -5.72 -1.58 3.76
CA ASN A 22 -4.51 -2.21 3.23
C ASN A 22 -4.18 -1.66 1.85
N ALA A 23 -2.90 -1.66 1.50
CA ALA A 23 -2.44 -1.18 0.21
C ALA A 23 -3.07 -1.97 -0.95
N ILE A 24 -3.22 -1.30 -2.08
CA ILE A 24 -3.67 -1.88 -3.33
C ILE A 24 -2.45 -1.95 -4.24
N LEU A 25 -2.03 -3.15 -4.59
CA LEU A 25 -0.82 -3.40 -5.35
C LEU A 25 -1.09 -4.37 -6.49
N GLY A 26 -0.42 -4.19 -7.59
CA GLY A 26 -0.37 -5.18 -8.64
C GLY A 26 -0.67 -4.64 -10.01
N GLU A 27 -0.89 -5.56 -10.93
CA GLU A 27 -1.18 -5.27 -12.32
C GLU A 27 -2.68 -5.25 -12.54
N LEU A 28 -3.18 -4.24 -13.26
CA LEU A 28 -4.58 -4.16 -13.63
C LEU A 28 -4.83 -5.05 -14.84
N ALA A 29 -5.71 -6.04 -14.68
CA ALA A 29 -5.96 -7.05 -15.70
C ALA A 29 -6.64 -6.48 -16.97
N ASP A 30 -7.47 -5.47 -16.80
CA ASP A 30 -8.29 -4.93 -17.90
C ASP A 30 -7.67 -3.72 -18.59
N SER A 31 -6.43 -3.38 -18.24
CA SER A 31 -5.79 -2.22 -18.85
C SER A 31 -5.22 -2.57 -20.23
N PRO A 32 -5.31 -1.64 -21.21
CA PRO A 32 -4.68 -1.85 -22.51
C PRO A 32 -3.17 -1.67 -22.39
N GLY A 33 -2.45 -2.76 -22.40
CA GLY A 33 -1.05 -2.78 -22.08
C GLY A 33 -0.84 -3.07 -20.60
N ARG A 34 0.40 -3.00 -20.15
CA ARG A 34 0.75 -3.38 -18.79
C ARG A 34 0.72 -2.16 -17.87
N LEU A 35 -0.17 -2.18 -16.89
CA LEU A 35 -0.28 -1.11 -15.91
C LEU A 35 -0.17 -1.69 -14.51
N LEU A 36 0.82 -1.23 -13.77
CA LEU A 36 1.02 -1.58 -12.37
C LEU A 36 0.55 -0.43 -11.49
N ILE A 37 -0.08 -0.75 -10.38
CA ILE A 37 -0.55 0.24 -9.42
C ILE A 37 0.01 -0.03 -8.03
N ALA A 38 0.19 1.04 -7.27
CA ALA A 38 0.53 0.98 -5.84
C ALA A 38 -0.12 2.20 -5.19
N THR A 39 -1.17 1.98 -4.42
CA THR A 39 -1.95 3.08 -3.84
C THR A 39 -2.70 2.59 -2.59
N GLY A 40 -3.40 3.51 -1.94
CA GLY A 40 -4.27 3.16 -0.83
C GLY A 40 -3.53 2.67 0.40
N PHE A 41 -2.35 3.21 0.69
CA PHE A 41 -1.52 2.74 1.79
C PHE A 41 -2.07 3.04 3.18
N SER A 42 -3.09 3.88 3.27
CA SER A 42 -3.88 4.08 4.49
C SER A 42 -3.04 4.46 5.71
N GLY A 43 -2.05 5.32 5.50
CA GLY A 43 -1.16 5.82 6.55
C GLY A 43 0.11 5.01 6.77
N HIS A 44 0.31 3.87 6.07
CA HIS A 44 1.48 3.01 6.26
C HIS A 44 2.57 3.15 5.19
N GLY A 45 2.33 3.97 4.16
CA GLY A 45 3.19 3.96 2.97
C GLY A 45 4.65 4.22 3.25
N PHE A 46 4.94 5.09 4.19
CA PHE A 46 6.33 5.44 4.51
C PHE A 46 7.13 4.22 4.96
N GLN A 47 6.58 3.44 5.88
CA GLN A 47 7.24 2.26 6.41
C GLN A 47 7.33 1.13 5.39
N GLN A 48 6.36 1.03 4.49
CA GLN A 48 6.24 -0.06 3.54
C GLN A 48 6.98 0.18 2.23
N ALA A 49 7.32 1.43 1.92
CA ALA A 49 7.84 1.82 0.61
C ALA A 49 9.03 0.99 0.13
N PRO A 50 10.06 0.67 0.94
CA PRO A 50 11.18 -0.12 0.44
C PRO A 50 10.78 -1.51 -0.03
N ALA A 51 9.97 -2.22 0.75
CA ALA A 51 9.51 -3.56 0.37
C ALA A 51 8.58 -3.52 -0.84
N ILE A 52 7.68 -2.54 -0.91
CA ILE A 52 6.77 -2.36 -2.03
C ILE A 52 7.56 -2.11 -3.31
N GLY A 53 8.58 -1.23 -3.26
CA GLY A 53 9.42 -0.96 -4.41
C GLY A 53 10.14 -2.20 -4.92
N GLU A 54 10.64 -3.03 -4.02
CA GLU A 54 11.30 -4.28 -4.39
C GLU A 54 10.33 -5.23 -5.11
N HIS A 55 9.13 -5.43 -4.57
CA HIS A 55 8.17 -6.34 -5.17
C HIS A 55 7.60 -5.82 -6.49
N LEU A 56 7.41 -4.52 -6.63
CA LEU A 56 7.01 -3.95 -7.91
C LEU A 56 8.11 -4.11 -8.96
N ALA A 57 9.37 -3.95 -8.57
CA ALA A 57 10.50 -4.17 -9.47
C ALA A 57 10.54 -5.62 -9.96
N GLU A 58 10.25 -6.58 -9.09
CA GLU A 58 10.16 -7.99 -9.46
C GLU A 58 9.08 -8.22 -10.52
N LEU A 59 7.91 -7.59 -10.34
CA LEU A 59 6.82 -7.67 -11.32
C LEU A 59 7.22 -7.05 -12.66
N VAL A 60 7.86 -5.89 -12.65
CA VAL A 60 8.30 -5.21 -13.87
C VAL A 60 9.33 -6.07 -14.62
N ALA A 61 10.22 -6.71 -13.90
CA ALA A 61 11.24 -7.60 -14.50
C ALA A 61 10.68 -8.93 -15.01
N GLY A 62 9.40 -9.22 -14.73
CA GLY A 62 8.79 -10.49 -15.13
C GLY A 62 9.13 -11.65 -14.21
N SER A 63 9.70 -11.37 -13.04
CA SER A 63 10.00 -12.37 -12.04
C SER A 63 8.75 -12.69 -11.19
N VAL A 64 8.75 -13.86 -10.55
CA VAL A 64 7.74 -14.16 -9.55
C VAL A 64 8.11 -13.41 -8.28
N PRO A 65 7.20 -12.57 -7.74
CA PRO A 65 7.48 -11.85 -6.50
C PRO A 65 7.75 -12.80 -5.34
N SER A 66 8.71 -12.43 -4.49
CA SER A 66 9.07 -13.22 -3.32
C SER A 66 7.98 -13.20 -2.24
N LEU A 67 7.05 -12.26 -2.32
CA LEU A 67 5.89 -12.16 -1.45
C LEU A 67 4.63 -12.37 -2.30
N ASP A 68 3.64 -13.07 -1.75
CA ASP A 68 2.36 -13.22 -2.43
C ASP A 68 1.60 -11.88 -2.40
N LEU A 69 1.52 -11.24 -3.56
CA LEU A 69 0.85 -9.96 -3.70
C LEU A 69 -0.65 -10.07 -3.95
N ALA A 70 -1.19 -11.28 -4.09
CA ALA A 70 -2.62 -11.48 -4.36
C ALA A 70 -3.51 -10.91 -3.25
N ALA A 71 -3.02 -10.92 -2.01
CA ALA A 71 -3.74 -10.34 -0.88
C ALA A 71 -3.95 -8.82 -1.00
N PHE A 72 -3.15 -8.16 -1.84
CA PHE A 72 -3.21 -6.72 -2.06
C PHE A 72 -3.85 -6.33 -3.38
N ALA A 73 -4.31 -7.30 -4.16
CA ALA A 73 -4.89 -7.03 -5.46
C ALA A 73 -6.19 -6.22 -5.36
N LEU A 74 -6.41 -5.35 -6.34
CA LEU A 74 -7.66 -4.57 -6.41
C LEU A 74 -8.90 -5.48 -6.50
N SER A 75 -8.78 -6.60 -7.19
CA SER A 75 -9.88 -7.55 -7.37
C SER A 75 -10.44 -8.12 -6.07
N ARG A 76 -9.70 -8.02 -4.96
CA ARG A 76 -10.18 -8.54 -3.66
C ARG A 76 -11.47 -7.88 -3.20
N PHE A 77 -11.71 -6.63 -3.60
CA PHE A 77 -12.94 -5.93 -3.24
C PHE A 77 -14.15 -6.48 -3.99
N ALA A 78 -13.95 -6.92 -5.23
CA ALA A 78 -15.00 -7.59 -5.99
C ALA A 78 -15.26 -9.01 -5.48
N ASP A 79 -14.23 -9.69 -4.99
CA ASP A 79 -14.30 -11.09 -4.56
C ASP A 79 -14.73 -11.26 -3.10
N GLY A 80 -14.83 -10.16 -2.35
CA GLY A 80 -15.13 -10.22 -0.92
C GLY A 80 -14.01 -10.71 -0.04
N ASN A 81 -12.77 -10.70 -0.52
CA ASN A 81 -11.59 -11.19 0.20
C ASN A 81 -10.82 -10.11 0.96
N ALA A 82 -11.39 -8.90 1.05
CA ALA A 82 -10.74 -7.81 1.75
C ALA A 82 -10.66 -8.07 3.26
N ARG A 83 -9.53 -7.71 3.86
CA ARG A 83 -9.30 -7.82 5.30
C ARG A 83 -8.98 -6.46 5.85
N GLU A 84 -9.71 -6.05 6.88
CA GLU A 84 -9.48 -4.76 7.51
C GLU A 84 -8.20 -4.78 8.36
N GLU A 85 -7.38 -3.75 8.20
CA GLU A 85 -6.23 -3.51 9.06
C GLU A 85 -6.70 -2.80 10.32
N ARG A 86 -6.44 -3.40 11.49
CA ARG A 86 -6.98 -2.92 12.77
C ARG A 86 -6.07 -1.94 13.49
N PHE A 87 -4.83 -1.81 13.07
CA PHE A 87 -3.83 -1.02 13.78
C PHE A 87 -3.39 0.21 12.98
N VAL A 88 -4.27 0.71 12.13
CA VAL A 88 -4.04 1.94 11.38
C VAL A 88 -4.23 3.14 12.30
N VAL A 89 -3.30 4.08 12.23
CA VAL A 89 -3.41 5.36 12.92
C VAL A 89 -3.99 6.44 12.03
#